data_84a0a044fe719fcefb005536190e2701
#
_entry.id   84a0a044fe719fcefb005536190e2701
#
_cell.length_a   1.000
_cell.length_b   1.000
_cell.length_c   1.000
_cell.angle_alpha   90.00
_cell.angle_beta   90.00
_cell.angle_gamma   90.00
#
_symmetry.space_group_name_H-M   'P 1'
#
loop_
_entity.id
_entity.type
_entity.pdbx_description
1 polymer ?
#
loop_
_entity_poly.entity_id
_entity_poly.type
_entity_poly.pdbx_seq_one_letter_code
_entity_poly.pdbx_strand_id
1 'polypeptide(L)'
;MNKEFEKICRMSQKSLKNHLKQKLCREYGNVIVGDGYLYAKGNFPVLLVAHLDTVHRKLPSIFVYDQTQDIISSPQGIGGDDRAGVYMIMEIIKMFNCSVLFTEDEEIGGIGASKFVKTDFVKEMDVNYIIEFDRMNANDAVFYSCANEEFEEFITKDFYKTNYGTYSDICDIAPVVGCAAVNLSCGYHKPHTTDEYVVLSEMENSIKAACDILARTTHDDKFEYVEYESSYYDDEWFGYSHGGYNYSYGGYNPQMYYLIEYVNVYGDTDYYDTIARSKAEAIGHFVMDNPNATYDNIIDVCVDKDVYRYI
;
A
#
# COMPACT_ATOMS: atom_id res chain seq x y z
N MET A 1 -0.44 -26.22 2.21
CA MET A 1 -0.39 -25.60 0.85
C MET A 1 -1.66 -24.81 0.63
N ASN A 2 -1.57 -23.50 0.53
CA ASN A 2 -2.72 -22.61 0.43
C ASN A 2 -3.14 -22.41 -1.04
N LYS A 3 -4.03 -23.28 -1.53
CA LYS A 3 -4.49 -23.29 -2.93
C LYS A 3 -5.22 -21.99 -3.33
N GLU A 4 -5.87 -21.31 -2.39
CA GLU A 4 -6.59 -20.09 -2.71
C GLU A 4 -5.59 -18.93 -2.88
N PHE A 5 -4.55 -18.85 -2.05
CA PHE A 5 -3.48 -17.87 -2.22
C PHE A 5 -2.75 -18.06 -3.56
N GLU A 6 -2.33 -19.29 -3.90
CA GLU A 6 -1.74 -19.56 -5.21
C GLU A 6 -2.64 -19.14 -6.38
N LYS A 7 -3.95 -19.36 -6.25
CA LYS A 7 -4.94 -18.98 -7.26
C LYS A 7 -5.00 -17.47 -7.42
N ILE A 8 -4.95 -16.71 -6.33
CA ILE A 8 -4.90 -15.24 -6.33
C ILE A 8 -3.63 -14.76 -7.04
N CYS A 9 -2.46 -15.30 -6.68
CA CYS A 9 -1.19 -14.94 -7.30
C CYS A 9 -1.15 -15.21 -8.83
N ARG A 10 -1.85 -16.24 -9.31
CA ARG A 10 -1.91 -16.58 -10.76
C ARG A 10 -2.78 -15.63 -11.59
N MET A 11 -3.55 -14.74 -10.98
CA MET A 11 -4.49 -13.88 -11.69
C MET A 11 -3.83 -12.56 -12.10
N SER A 12 -4.12 -12.10 -13.30
CA SER A 12 -3.86 -10.70 -13.67
C SER A 12 -4.74 -9.78 -12.81
N GLN A 13 -4.34 -8.52 -12.62
CA GLN A 13 -5.12 -7.49 -11.93
C GLN A 13 -6.60 -7.52 -12.35
N LYS A 14 -6.87 -7.44 -13.65
CA LYS A 14 -8.22 -7.49 -14.21
C LYS A 14 -8.98 -8.78 -13.88
N SER A 15 -8.31 -9.93 -13.94
CA SER A 15 -8.94 -11.22 -13.64
C SER A 15 -9.22 -11.35 -12.15
N LEU A 16 -8.32 -10.84 -11.30
CA LEU A 16 -8.47 -10.82 -9.86
C LEU A 16 -9.64 -9.91 -9.45
N LYS A 17 -9.72 -8.69 -9.98
CA LYS A 17 -10.85 -7.78 -9.74
C LYS A 17 -12.19 -8.44 -10.06
N ASN A 18 -12.29 -9.11 -11.21
CA ASN A 18 -13.50 -9.83 -11.60
C ASN A 18 -13.81 -11.02 -10.67
N HIS A 19 -12.79 -11.75 -10.24
CA HIS A 19 -12.95 -12.87 -9.31
C HIS A 19 -13.46 -12.39 -7.94
N LEU A 20 -12.84 -11.33 -7.40
CA LEU A 20 -13.24 -10.71 -6.13
C LEU A 20 -14.65 -10.13 -6.22
N LYS A 21 -14.98 -9.41 -7.31
CA LYS A 21 -16.35 -8.94 -7.55
C LYS A 21 -17.37 -10.07 -7.42
N GLN A 22 -17.12 -11.21 -8.08
CA GLN A 22 -18.04 -12.36 -8.04
C GLN A 22 -18.20 -12.94 -6.63
N LYS A 23 -17.12 -12.95 -5.83
CA LYS A 23 -17.16 -13.39 -4.43
C LYS A 23 -17.93 -12.39 -3.58
N LEU A 24 -17.57 -11.11 -3.65
CA LEU A 24 -18.18 -10.06 -2.84
C LEU A 24 -19.68 -9.90 -3.13
N CYS A 25 -20.11 -9.99 -4.37
CA CYS A 25 -21.54 -9.93 -4.72
C CYS A 25 -22.39 -11.06 -4.09
N ARG A 26 -21.80 -12.10 -3.55
CA ARG A 26 -22.53 -13.16 -2.83
C ARG A 26 -22.71 -12.86 -1.36
N GLU A 27 -21.85 -12.03 -0.79
CA GLU A 27 -21.76 -11.76 0.64
C GLU A 27 -22.18 -10.35 1.01
N TYR A 28 -22.06 -9.42 0.06
CA TYR A 28 -22.33 -7.98 0.25
C TYR A 28 -23.52 -7.53 -0.59
N GLY A 29 -24.43 -6.76 0.03
CA GLY A 29 -25.61 -6.21 -0.66
C GLY A 29 -25.27 -5.07 -1.60
N ASN A 30 -24.15 -4.39 -1.40
CA ASN A 30 -23.71 -3.25 -2.23
C ASN A 30 -22.24 -3.41 -2.60
N VAL A 31 -21.98 -3.66 -3.89
CA VAL A 31 -20.64 -3.79 -4.48
C VAL A 31 -20.49 -2.80 -5.63
N ILE A 32 -19.54 -1.90 -5.51
CA ILE A 32 -19.25 -0.86 -6.52
C ILE A 32 -17.99 -1.26 -7.28
N VAL A 33 -18.09 -1.32 -8.60
CA VAL A 33 -16.96 -1.53 -9.51
C VAL A 33 -16.64 -0.19 -10.15
N GLY A 34 -15.66 0.49 -9.60
CA GLY A 34 -15.21 1.78 -10.13
C GLY A 34 -14.09 1.64 -11.17
N ASP A 35 -13.73 2.76 -11.78
CA ASP A 35 -12.50 2.88 -12.56
C ASP A 35 -11.32 2.94 -11.59
N GLY A 36 -10.47 1.92 -11.60
CA GLY A 36 -9.31 1.80 -10.72
C GLY A 36 -9.60 1.23 -9.32
N TYR A 37 -10.83 0.80 -9.00
CA TYR A 37 -11.11 0.19 -7.69
C TYR A 37 -12.30 -0.76 -7.70
N LEU A 38 -12.39 -1.57 -6.65
CA LEU A 38 -13.53 -2.42 -6.29
C LEU A 38 -13.85 -2.19 -4.80
N TYR A 39 -15.04 -1.73 -4.50
CA TYR A 39 -15.49 -1.46 -3.14
C TYR A 39 -16.73 -2.27 -2.77
N ALA A 40 -16.79 -2.81 -1.56
CA ALA A 40 -17.98 -3.42 -1.01
C ALA A 40 -18.24 -2.89 0.40
N LYS A 41 -19.49 -2.41 0.64
CA LYS A 41 -19.88 -1.85 1.94
C LYS A 41 -20.30 -2.97 2.88
N GLY A 42 -19.61 -3.11 3.99
CA GLY A 42 -19.93 -3.99 5.10
C GLY A 42 -20.74 -3.31 6.22
N ASN A 43 -21.06 -4.09 7.24
CA ASN A 43 -21.80 -3.62 8.43
C ASN A 43 -20.86 -3.40 9.64
N PHE A 44 -19.63 -3.91 9.57
CA PHE A 44 -18.64 -3.70 10.62
C PHE A 44 -17.90 -2.38 10.35
N PRO A 45 -17.68 -1.53 11.36
CA PRO A 45 -17.27 -0.14 11.15
C PRO A 45 -15.76 0.03 10.86
N VAL A 46 -15.18 -0.83 10.03
CA VAL A 46 -13.78 -0.78 9.61
C VAL A 46 -13.68 -0.97 8.11
N LEU A 47 -12.81 -0.18 7.46
CA LEU A 47 -12.45 -0.37 6.06
C LEU A 47 -11.14 -1.15 5.96
N LEU A 48 -11.14 -2.24 5.21
CA LEU A 48 -9.94 -3.01 4.85
C LEU A 48 -9.52 -2.67 3.44
N VAL A 49 -8.23 -2.41 3.23
CA VAL A 49 -7.64 -1.96 1.95
C VAL A 49 -6.50 -2.88 1.53
N ALA A 50 -6.40 -3.18 0.23
CA ALA A 50 -5.28 -3.86 -0.42
C ALA A 50 -5.26 -3.50 -1.91
N HIS A 51 -4.09 -3.57 -2.57
CA HIS A 51 -4.04 -3.32 -4.00
C HIS A 51 -4.01 -4.60 -4.86
N LEU A 52 -4.41 -4.47 -6.13
CA LEU A 52 -4.61 -5.60 -7.03
C LEU A 52 -3.46 -5.83 -8.01
N ASP A 53 -2.63 -4.84 -8.23
CA ASP A 53 -1.50 -4.94 -9.13
C ASP A 53 -0.28 -5.59 -8.47
N THR A 54 0.80 -5.63 -9.16
CA THR A 54 2.13 -6.09 -8.75
C THR A 54 3.11 -5.67 -9.82
N VAL A 55 4.33 -5.37 -9.45
CA VAL A 55 5.42 -5.00 -10.38
C VAL A 55 5.78 -6.11 -11.36
N HIS A 56 5.42 -7.36 -11.08
CA HIS A 56 5.83 -8.50 -11.90
C HIS A 56 5.06 -8.59 -13.22
N ARG A 57 5.79 -8.53 -14.33
CA ARG A 57 5.22 -8.65 -15.69
C ARG A 57 4.69 -10.04 -16.02
N LYS A 58 5.28 -11.07 -15.40
CA LYS A 58 4.90 -12.47 -15.60
C LYS A 58 4.24 -12.98 -14.35
N LEU A 59 3.02 -13.47 -14.51
CA LEU A 59 2.32 -14.13 -13.41
C LEU A 59 3.00 -15.43 -13.03
N PRO A 60 3.03 -15.80 -11.75
CA PRO A 60 3.62 -17.04 -11.28
C PRO A 60 2.88 -18.24 -11.87
N SER A 61 3.61 -19.10 -12.56
CA SER A 61 3.13 -20.38 -13.10
C SER A 61 3.61 -21.56 -12.26
N ILE A 62 4.76 -21.39 -11.60
CA ILE A 62 5.41 -22.39 -10.75
C ILE A 62 5.51 -21.80 -9.35
N PHE A 63 5.13 -22.57 -8.33
CA PHE A 63 5.36 -22.24 -6.94
C PHE A 63 6.37 -23.21 -6.34
N VAL A 64 7.27 -22.67 -5.55
CA VAL A 64 8.29 -23.41 -4.80
C VAL A 64 7.97 -23.27 -3.32
N TYR A 65 7.92 -24.40 -2.61
CA TYR A 65 7.68 -24.45 -1.17
C TYR A 65 8.93 -24.91 -0.44
N ASP A 66 9.41 -24.11 0.47
CA ASP A 66 10.36 -24.54 1.49
C ASP A 66 9.59 -24.83 2.79
N GLN A 67 9.39 -26.13 3.05
CA GLN A 67 8.67 -26.58 4.24
C GLN A 67 9.44 -26.35 5.54
N THR A 68 10.77 -26.17 5.47
CA THR A 68 11.61 -25.96 6.67
C THR A 68 11.55 -24.53 7.15
N GLN A 69 11.35 -23.59 6.22
CA GLN A 69 11.23 -22.15 6.49
C GLN A 69 9.79 -21.65 6.37
N ASP A 70 8.85 -22.52 6.00
CA ASP A 70 7.44 -22.19 5.77
C ASP A 70 7.23 -21.11 4.70
N ILE A 71 8.06 -21.15 3.65
CA ILE A 71 8.13 -20.15 2.59
C ILE A 71 7.46 -20.66 1.32
N ILE A 72 6.71 -19.79 0.66
CA ILE A 72 6.28 -19.93 -0.72
C ILE A 72 6.90 -18.83 -1.57
N SER A 73 7.41 -19.21 -2.76
CA SER A 73 8.02 -18.29 -3.72
C SER A 73 7.72 -18.71 -5.16
N SER A 74 8.13 -17.90 -6.12
CA SER A 74 8.04 -18.23 -7.55
C SER A 74 9.25 -17.69 -8.31
N PRO A 75 9.84 -18.43 -9.27
CA PRO A 75 10.92 -17.92 -10.12
C PRO A 75 10.52 -16.74 -11.02
N GLN A 76 9.22 -16.46 -11.15
CA GLN A 76 8.69 -15.31 -11.89
C GLN A 76 8.42 -14.08 -11.01
N GLY A 77 8.75 -14.16 -9.71
CA GLY A 77 8.21 -13.31 -8.67
C GLY A 77 6.85 -13.82 -8.22
N ILE A 78 6.58 -13.83 -6.93
CA ILE A 78 5.31 -14.36 -6.40
C ILE A 78 4.21 -13.31 -6.43
N GLY A 79 4.57 -12.01 -6.35
CA GLY A 79 3.63 -10.89 -6.20
C GLY A 79 2.93 -10.96 -4.85
N GLY A 80 3.67 -11.28 -3.78
CA GLY A 80 3.19 -11.21 -2.41
C GLY A 80 2.70 -9.82 -2.07
N ASP A 81 3.37 -8.84 -2.59
CA ASP A 81 3.03 -7.44 -2.74
C ASP A 81 2.09 -7.26 -3.95
N ASP A 82 0.73 -7.04 -3.85
CA ASP A 82 0.01 -7.17 -2.57
C ASP A 82 -1.03 -8.32 -2.63
N ARG A 83 -0.71 -9.44 -3.27
CA ARG A 83 -1.61 -10.60 -3.29
C ARG A 83 -1.80 -11.20 -1.89
N ALA A 84 -0.84 -10.97 -0.98
CA ALA A 84 -0.95 -11.39 0.40
C ALA A 84 -2.05 -10.61 1.12
N GLY A 85 -2.07 -9.29 1.03
CA GLY A 85 -3.13 -8.47 1.62
C GLY A 85 -4.51 -8.78 1.03
N VAL A 86 -4.60 -8.95 -0.29
CA VAL A 86 -5.85 -9.41 -0.91
C VAL A 86 -6.33 -10.73 -0.31
N TYR A 87 -5.45 -11.73 -0.14
CA TYR A 87 -5.78 -13.00 0.46
C TYR A 87 -6.21 -12.83 1.93
N MET A 88 -5.47 -12.04 2.72
CA MET A 88 -5.76 -11.79 4.13
C MET A 88 -7.15 -11.16 4.30
N ILE A 89 -7.48 -10.14 3.51
CA ILE A 89 -8.81 -9.51 3.55
C ILE A 89 -9.90 -10.55 3.27
N MET A 90 -9.72 -11.41 2.25
CA MET A 90 -10.71 -12.43 1.91
C MET A 90 -10.87 -13.51 2.98
N GLU A 91 -9.87 -13.74 3.85
CA GLU A 91 -10.01 -14.59 5.02
C GLU A 91 -10.70 -13.87 6.19
N ILE A 92 -10.34 -12.61 6.46
CA ILE A 92 -10.88 -11.78 7.55
C ILE A 92 -12.39 -11.56 7.40
N ILE A 93 -12.85 -11.25 6.18
CA ILE A 93 -14.27 -10.97 5.93
C ILE A 93 -15.19 -12.17 6.11
N LYS A 94 -14.65 -13.37 6.23
CA LYS A 94 -15.45 -14.56 6.61
C LYS A 94 -15.94 -14.49 8.08
N MET A 95 -15.26 -13.68 8.91
CA MET A 95 -15.56 -13.54 10.34
C MET A 95 -16.13 -12.16 10.67
N PHE A 96 -15.67 -11.12 10.00
CA PHE A 96 -16.06 -9.74 10.22
C PHE A 96 -16.55 -9.14 8.90
N ASN A 97 -17.82 -8.73 8.83
CA ASN A 97 -18.38 -8.10 7.63
C ASN A 97 -17.91 -6.64 7.51
N CYS A 98 -16.57 -6.44 7.40
CA CYS A 98 -15.95 -5.15 7.18
C CYS A 98 -16.27 -4.59 5.79
N SER A 99 -16.23 -3.27 5.63
CA SER A 99 -16.11 -2.69 4.29
C SER A 99 -14.77 -3.05 3.69
N VAL A 100 -14.72 -3.29 2.38
CA VAL A 100 -13.47 -3.63 1.69
C VAL A 100 -13.26 -2.76 0.47
N LEU A 101 -12.02 -2.37 0.26
CA LEU A 101 -11.55 -1.63 -0.91
C LEU A 101 -10.36 -2.35 -1.50
N PHE A 102 -10.44 -2.68 -2.78
CA PHE A 102 -9.33 -3.16 -3.56
C PHE A 102 -9.01 -2.12 -4.64
N THR A 103 -7.82 -1.58 -4.62
CA THR A 103 -7.35 -0.56 -5.57
C THR A 103 -6.59 -1.19 -6.74
N GLU A 104 -6.47 -0.48 -7.83
CA GLU A 104 -5.67 -0.84 -9.00
C GLU A 104 -4.57 0.19 -9.18
N ASP A 105 -3.41 -0.27 -9.69
CA ASP A 105 -2.32 0.62 -10.10
C ASP A 105 -1.73 1.42 -8.93
N GLU A 106 -1.55 0.77 -7.76
CA GLU A 106 -0.83 1.32 -6.61
C GLU A 106 0.64 1.53 -6.96
N GLU A 107 1.26 0.51 -7.54
CA GLU A 107 2.69 0.43 -7.88
C GLU A 107 3.15 1.47 -8.90
N ILE A 108 2.22 2.13 -9.55
CA ILE A 108 2.48 3.22 -10.50
C ILE A 108 1.90 4.57 -10.03
N GLY A 109 1.79 4.74 -8.70
CA GLY A 109 1.48 6.01 -8.04
C GLY A 109 0.07 6.13 -7.48
N GLY A 110 -0.52 5.06 -6.93
CA GLY A 110 -1.78 5.10 -6.20
C GLY A 110 -2.98 5.54 -7.03
N ILE A 111 -3.00 5.18 -8.32
CA ILE A 111 -4.01 5.68 -9.27
C ILE A 111 -5.42 5.28 -8.81
N GLY A 112 -5.58 4.05 -8.32
CA GLY A 112 -6.86 3.54 -7.85
C GLY A 112 -7.39 4.29 -6.63
N ALA A 113 -6.54 4.49 -5.63
CA ALA A 113 -6.86 5.28 -4.43
C ALA A 113 -7.23 6.72 -4.79
N SER A 114 -6.40 7.36 -5.63
CA SER A 114 -6.66 8.73 -6.11
C SER A 114 -7.99 8.88 -6.87
N LYS A 115 -8.46 7.85 -7.58
CA LYS A 115 -9.78 7.82 -8.22
C LYS A 115 -10.89 7.55 -7.22
N PHE A 116 -10.67 6.65 -6.28
CA PHE A 116 -11.63 6.31 -5.24
C PHE A 116 -12.01 7.53 -4.40
N VAL A 117 -11.03 8.28 -3.91
CA VAL A 117 -11.26 9.45 -3.05
C VAL A 117 -11.98 10.61 -3.74
N LYS A 118 -12.04 10.63 -5.07
CA LYS A 118 -12.80 11.63 -5.85
C LYS A 118 -14.29 11.31 -5.96
N THR A 119 -14.73 10.16 -5.46
CA THR A 119 -16.15 9.78 -5.51
C THR A 119 -16.92 10.44 -4.37
N ASP A 120 -18.16 10.86 -4.63
CA ASP A 120 -18.96 11.59 -3.65
C ASP A 120 -19.28 10.76 -2.40
N PHE A 121 -19.47 9.44 -2.56
CA PHE A 121 -19.85 8.57 -1.44
C PHE A 121 -18.73 8.35 -0.41
N VAL A 122 -17.47 8.61 -0.73
CA VAL A 122 -16.35 8.44 0.21
C VAL A 122 -16.49 9.36 1.43
N LYS A 123 -16.98 10.59 1.23
CA LYS A 123 -17.22 11.55 2.30
C LYS A 123 -18.40 11.17 3.22
N GLU A 124 -19.24 10.24 2.77
CA GLU A 124 -20.38 9.72 3.54
C GLU A 124 -20.06 8.36 4.21
N MET A 125 -18.82 7.91 4.12
CA MET A 125 -18.40 6.67 4.76
C MET A 125 -18.38 6.84 6.28
N ASP A 126 -19.07 5.94 6.97
CA ASP A 126 -19.08 5.88 8.43
C ASP A 126 -18.27 4.66 8.87
N VAL A 127 -16.95 4.86 8.97
CA VAL A 127 -16.00 3.86 9.46
C VAL A 127 -15.18 4.45 10.59
N ASN A 128 -14.79 3.61 11.52
CA ASN A 128 -14.07 4.01 12.73
C ASN A 128 -12.58 4.24 12.44
N TYR A 129 -12.02 3.42 11.55
CA TYR A 129 -10.63 3.49 11.10
C TYR A 129 -10.41 2.61 9.86
N ILE A 130 -9.22 2.70 9.29
CA ILE A 130 -8.81 1.97 8.08
C ILE A 130 -7.63 1.06 8.43
N ILE A 131 -7.68 -0.19 7.96
CA ILE A 131 -6.53 -1.10 7.94
C ILE A 131 -6.21 -1.42 6.49
N GLU A 132 -5.01 -1.10 6.07
CA GLU A 132 -4.43 -1.57 4.83
C GLU A 132 -3.52 -2.78 5.12
N PHE A 133 -3.51 -3.73 4.20
CA PHE A 133 -2.62 -4.87 4.24
C PHE A 133 -1.73 -4.82 3.01
N ASP A 134 -0.64 -4.09 3.12
CA ASP A 134 0.34 -3.86 2.06
C ASP A 134 1.70 -3.48 2.67
N ARG A 135 2.09 -4.23 3.70
CA ARG A 135 3.38 -4.03 4.33
C ARG A 135 4.17 -5.32 4.37
N MET A 136 5.44 -5.28 3.94
CA MET A 136 6.36 -6.39 4.09
C MET A 136 6.61 -6.75 5.56
N ASN A 137 7.32 -7.85 5.80
CA ASN A 137 7.69 -8.38 7.10
C ASN A 137 6.51 -9.01 7.88
N ALA A 138 6.77 -9.34 9.15
CA ALA A 138 5.87 -10.16 9.97
C ALA A 138 4.87 -9.35 10.80
N ASN A 139 5.31 -8.21 11.36
CA ASN A 139 4.55 -7.50 12.40
C ASN A 139 4.75 -5.99 12.45
N ASP A 140 5.07 -5.38 11.33
CA ASP A 140 5.15 -3.93 11.23
C ASP A 140 3.75 -3.32 11.17
N ALA A 141 3.58 -2.15 11.83
CA ALA A 141 2.47 -1.23 11.66
C ALA A 141 3.02 0.12 11.21
N VAL A 142 2.59 0.60 10.04
CA VAL A 142 3.03 1.88 9.48
C VAL A 142 1.85 2.82 9.34
N PHE A 143 1.94 3.98 9.95
CA PHE A 143 0.83 4.93 10.07
C PHE A 143 0.89 6.10 9.09
N TYR A 144 2.03 6.37 8.46
CA TYR A 144 2.24 7.44 7.45
C TYR A 144 1.69 8.82 7.86
N SER A 145 1.72 9.15 9.14
CA SER A 145 1.07 10.34 9.72
C SER A 145 -0.47 10.37 9.53
N CYS A 146 -1.10 9.23 9.31
CA CYS A 146 -2.54 9.07 9.20
C CYS A 146 -3.20 8.62 10.51
N ALA A 147 -2.52 8.74 11.65
CA ALA A 147 -3.00 8.26 12.94
C ALA A 147 -2.79 9.29 14.04
N ASN A 148 -3.52 9.11 15.14
CA ASN A 148 -3.27 9.77 16.40
C ASN A 148 -2.68 8.76 17.41
N GLU A 149 -2.16 9.26 18.54
CA GLU A 149 -1.49 8.46 19.56
C GLU A 149 -2.39 7.35 20.12
N GLU A 150 -3.69 7.64 20.33
CA GLU A 150 -4.66 6.67 20.83
C GLU A 150 -4.85 5.49 19.85
N PHE A 151 -4.90 5.77 18.55
CA PHE A 151 -5.00 4.74 17.53
C PHE A 151 -3.72 3.91 17.41
N GLU A 152 -2.55 4.56 17.49
CA GLU A 152 -1.28 3.84 17.49
C GLU A 152 -1.17 2.87 18.66
N GLU A 153 -1.53 3.30 19.86
CA GLU A 153 -1.58 2.44 21.07
C GLU A 153 -2.60 1.30 20.89
N PHE A 154 -3.77 1.60 20.31
CA PHE A 154 -4.80 0.60 20.06
C PHE A 154 -4.32 -0.52 19.13
N ILE A 155 -3.63 -0.16 18.03
CA ILE A 155 -3.11 -1.13 17.04
C ILE A 155 -1.91 -1.91 17.58
N THR A 156 -0.98 -1.23 18.24
CA THR A 156 0.31 -1.83 18.66
C THR A 156 0.27 -2.53 20.01
N LYS A 157 -0.91 -2.64 20.61
CA LYS A 157 -1.10 -3.19 21.95
C LYS A 157 -0.49 -4.57 22.16
N ASP A 158 -0.55 -5.46 21.17
CA ASP A 158 -0.19 -6.87 21.35
C ASP A 158 0.87 -7.36 20.36
N PHE A 159 0.54 -7.40 19.07
CA PHE A 159 1.35 -8.08 18.06
C PHE A 159 2.21 -7.14 17.21
N TYR A 160 1.62 -6.04 16.77
CA TYR A 160 2.28 -5.13 15.83
C TYR A 160 3.22 -4.15 16.53
N LYS A 161 4.20 -3.66 15.76
CA LYS A 161 5.18 -2.66 16.19
C LYS A 161 5.23 -1.54 15.18
N THR A 162 5.26 -0.31 15.66
CA THR A 162 5.41 0.87 14.81
C THR A 162 6.70 0.78 13.99
N ASN A 163 6.58 1.03 12.70
CA ASN A 163 7.69 1.12 11.76
C ASN A 163 7.45 2.28 10.77
N TYR A 164 8.41 2.55 9.89
CA TYR A 164 8.36 3.63 8.93
C TYR A 164 8.07 3.15 7.51
N GLY A 165 7.34 3.97 6.76
CA GLY A 165 7.07 3.81 5.33
C GLY A 165 7.04 5.17 4.65
N THR A 166 7.09 5.17 3.32
CA THR A 166 7.12 6.43 2.53
C THR A 166 5.75 6.80 1.99
N TYR A 167 4.99 5.82 1.51
CA TYR A 167 3.68 6.01 0.90
C TYR A 167 2.92 4.67 0.88
N SER A 168 1.60 4.73 0.84
CA SER A 168 0.67 3.66 0.54
C SER A 168 -0.71 4.29 0.25
N ASP A 169 -1.68 3.54 -0.25
CA ASP A 169 -3.00 4.04 -0.64
C ASP A 169 -3.76 4.76 0.48
N ILE A 170 -3.54 4.36 1.74
CA ILE A 170 -4.17 5.04 2.90
C ILE A 170 -3.72 6.48 3.08
N CYS A 171 -2.57 6.88 2.53
CA CYS A 171 -2.13 8.28 2.55
C CYS A 171 -3.12 9.19 1.79
N ASP A 172 -3.75 8.68 0.73
CA ASP A 172 -4.76 9.39 -0.03
C ASP A 172 -6.16 9.21 0.58
N ILE A 173 -6.44 8.03 1.13
CA ILE A 173 -7.80 7.65 1.57
C ILE A 173 -8.13 8.25 2.94
N ALA A 174 -7.25 8.14 3.93
CA ALA A 174 -7.51 8.52 5.32
C ALA A 174 -7.93 9.99 5.47
N PRO A 175 -7.25 10.98 4.83
CA PRO A 175 -7.63 12.39 4.94
C PRO A 175 -9.04 12.67 4.41
N VAL A 176 -9.48 11.97 3.36
CA VAL A 176 -10.78 12.21 2.72
C VAL A 176 -11.91 11.54 3.48
N VAL A 177 -11.67 10.33 4.03
CA VAL A 177 -12.62 9.63 4.92
C VAL A 177 -12.69 10.30 6.29
N GLY A 178 -11.59 10.93 6.75
CA GLY A 178 -11.54 11.66 8.03
C GLY A 178 -11.30 10.74 9.23
N CYS A 179 -10.77 9.53 9.04
CA CYS A 179 -10.44 8.62 10.13
C CYS A 179 -9.00 8.12 10.06
N ALA A 180 -8.46 7.70 11.20
CA ALA A 180 -7.11 7.17 11.30
C ALA A 180 -6.93 5.90 10.47
N ALA A 181 -5.69 5.67 10.02
CA ALA A 181 -5.34 4.54 9.18
C ALA A 181 -3.98 3.94 9.53
N VAL A 182 -3.82 2.65 9.23
CA VAL A 182 -2.58 1.89 9.42
C VAL A 182 -2.39 0.89 8.28
N ASN A 183 -1.15 0.69 7.87
CA ASN A 183 -0.74 -0.38 6.97
C ASN A 183 0.01 -1.47 7.77
N LEU A 184 -0.48 -2.71 7.68
CA LEU A 184 -0.02 -3.85 8.48
C LEU A 184 0.71 -4.89 7.63
N SER A 185 1.72 -5.53 8.24
CA SER A 185 2.52 -6.57 7.59
C SER A 185 1.70 -7.76 7.11
N CYS A 186 2.06 -8.25 5.92
CA CYS A 186 1.41 -9.36 5.22
C CYS A 186 2.26 -10.63 5.12
N GLY A 187 3.47 -10.65 5.70
CA GLY A 187 4.38 -11.80 5.67
C GLY A 187 5.12 -11.98 4.35
N TYR A 188 5.05 -11.03 3.41
CA TYR A 188 5.91 -11.04 2.23
C TYR A 188 7.26 -10.36 2.53
N HIS A 189 8.28 -10.77 1.80
CA HIS A 189 9.65 -10.30 1.95
C HIS A 189 10.29 -10.07 0.59
N LYS A 190 11.25 -9.13 0.53
CA LYS A 190 11.95 -8.72 -0.70
C LYS A 190 10.99 -8.29 -1.82
N PRO A 191 10.01 -7.39 -1.54
CA PRO A 191 9.12 -6.91 -2.57
C PRO A 191 9.87 -6.35 -3.77
N HIS A 192 9.20 -6.27 -4.91
CA HIS A 192 9.71 -5.72 -6.17
C HIS A 192 10.92 -6.46 -6.77
N THR A 193 11.20 -7.68 -6.31
CA THR A 193 12.26 -8.54 -6.85
C THR A 193 11.74 -9.91 -7.25
N THR A 194 12.47 -10.62 -8.13
CA THR A 194 12.15 -12.02 -8.45
C THR A 194 12.46 -12.97 -7.29
N ASP A 195 13.20 -12.51 -6.28
CA ASP A 195 13.50 -13.26 -5.05
C ASP A 195 12.43 -13.06 -3.97
N GLU A 196 11.33 -12.39 -4.30
CA GLU A 196 10.21 -12.20 -3.40
C GLU A 196 9.62 -13.53 -2.94
N TYR A 197 9.29 -13.59 -1.66
CA TYR A 197 8.69 -14.77 -1.05
C TYR A 197 7.69 -14.36 0.04
N VAL A 198 6.80 -15.29 0.39
CA VAL A 198 5.86 -15.13 1.51
C VAL A 198 6.13 -16.21 2.56
N VAL A 199 6.23 -15.81 3.83
CA VAL A 199 6.26 -16.70 4.97
C VAL A 199 4.82 -16.96 5.40
N LEU A 200 4.32 -18.17 5.18
CA LEU A 200 2.90 -18.49 5.36
C LEU A 200 2.44 -18.31 6.81
N SER A 201 3.26 -18.72 7.77
CA SER A 201 2.96 -18.54 9.20
C SER A 201 2.95 -17.07 9.63
N GLU A 202 3.76 -16.21 9.02
CA GLU A 202 3.71 -14.77 9.29
C GLU A 202 2.40 -14.15 8.78
N MET A 203 2.00 -14.50 7.56
CA MET A 203 0.72 -14.08 6.98
C MET A 203 -0.47 -14.58 7.83
N GLU A 204 -0.45 -15.84 8.27
CA GLU A 204 -1.49 -16.41 9.15
C GLU A 204 -1.53 -15.73 10.52
N ASN A 205 -0.36 -15.41 11.11
CA ASN A 205 -0.27 -14.68 12.36
C ASN A 205 -0.81 -13.25 12.23
N SER A 206 -0.53 -12.59 11.11
CA SER A 206 -1.05 -11.26 10.83
C SER A 206 -2.58 -11.26 10.65
N ILE A 207 -3.15 -12.24 9.94
CA ILE A 207 -4.61 -12.44 9.87
C ILE A 207 -5.21 -12.58 11.28
N LYS A 208 -4.60 -13.41 12.12
CA LYS A 208 -5.08 -13.63 13.50
C LYS A 208 -5.00 -12.34 14.31
N ALA A 209 -3.88 -11.63 14.26
CA ALA A 209 -3.70 -10.39 14.98
C ALA A 209 -4.70 -9.30 14.53
N ALA A 210 -4.94 -9.20 13.22
CA ALA A 210 -5.98 -8.31 12.70
C ALA A 210 -7.38 -8.70 13.19
N CYS A 211 -7.71 -10.00 13.23
CA CYS A 211 -8.96 -10.47 13.80
C CYS A 211 -9.07 -10.16 15.31
N ASP A 212 -7.98 -10.24 16.06
CA ASP A 212 -7.96 -9.87 17.49
C ASP A 212 -8.19 -8.35 17.67
N ILE A 213 -7.67 -7.50 16.79
CA ILE A 213 -7.97 -6.05 16.73
C ILE A 213 -9.45 -5.85 16.46
N LEU A 214 -9.99 -6.47 15.42
CA LEU A 214 -11.41 -6.35 15.06
C LEU A 214 -12.33 -6.88 16.16
N ALA A 215 -11.98 -7.97 16.84
CA ALA A 215 -12.78 -8.54 17.93
C ALA A 215 -12.91 -7.62 19.15
N ARG A 216 -11.91 -6.74 19.38
CA ARG A 216 -11.98 -5.74 20.46
C ARG A 216 -12.55 -4.40 20.03
N THR A 217 -12.80 -4.20 18.72
CA THR A 217 -13.38 -2.96 18.19
C THR A 217 -14.87 -2.87 18.52
N THR A 218 -15.28 -1.75 19.05
CA THR A 218 -16.68 -1.39 19.28
C THR A 218 -17.13 -0.31 18.29
N HIS A 219 -18.44 -0.05 18.21
CA HIS A 219 -18.96 1.04 17.36
C HIS A 219 -18.54 2.45 17.84
N ASP A 220 -18.12 2.55 19.10
CA ASP A 220 -17.75 3.83 19.72
C ASP A 220 -16.23 4.12 19.57
N ASP A 221 -15.42 3.16 19.12
CA ASP A 221 -13.98 3.29 18.92
C ASP A 221 -13.68 4.04 17.61
N LYS A 222 -14.07 5.30 17.54
CA LYS A 222 -13.78 6.18 16.39
C LYS A 222 -12.44 6.89 16.60
N PHE A 223 -11.51 6.63 15.68
CA PHE A 223 -10.21 7.29 15.66
C PHE A 223 -10.17 8.30 14.52
N GLU A 224 -10.10 9.58 14.87
CA GLU A 224 -10.08 10.65 13.88
C GLU A 224 -8.73 10.75 13.17
N TYR A 225 -8.76 11.06 11.88
CA TYR A 225 -7.57 11.50 11.16
C TYR A 225 -7.12 12.85 11.76
N VAL A 226 -5.85 12.92 12.14
CA VAL A 226 -5.24 14.14 12.65
C VAL A 226 -4.15 14.56 11.67
N GLU A 227 -4.36 15.69 11.01
CA GLU A 227 -3.31 16.30 10.21
C GLU A 227 -2.24 16.86 11.15
N TYR A 228 -1.01 16.35 11.02
CA TYR A 228 0.12 16.90 11.76
C TYR A 228 0.47 18.29 11.20
N GLU A 229 -0.02 19.35 11.85
CA GLU A 229 0.54 20.68 11.64
C GLU A 229 2.00 20.65 12.14
N SER A 230 2.95 20.70 11.22
CA SER A 230 4.33 21.01 11.60
C SER A 230 4.36 22.45 12.11
N SER A 231 4.30 22.62 13.41
CA SER A 231 4.53 23.92 14.03
C SER A 231 6.00 24.29 13.77
N TYR A 232 6.22 25.17 12.80
CA TYR A 232 7.45 25.93 12.72
C TYR A 232 7.54 26.83 13.93
N TYR A 233 8.20 26.37 15.00
CA TYR A 233 8.80 27.25 15.97
C TYR A 233 10.23 27.52 15.51
N ASP A 234 10.47 28.80 15.17
CA ASP A 234 11.77 29.41 15.20
C ASP A 234 12.48 29.04 16.52
N ASP A 235 13.50 28.24 16.44
CA ASP A 235 14.52 28.21 17.46
C ASP A 235 15.88 28.16 16.77
N GLU A 236 16.49 29.34 16.68
CA GLU A 236 17.95 29.47 16.61
C GLU A 236 18.55 28.67 17.78
N TRP A 237 19.22 27.61 17.45
CA TRP A 237 20.52 27.18 18.00
C TRP A 237 20.74 25.66 17.98
N PHE A 238 21.95 25.33 17.57
CA PHE A 238 22.62 24.04 17.46
C PHE A 238 22.41 23.23 16.17
N GLY A 239 23.40 23.47 15.29
CA GLY A 239 23.68 22.56 14.17
C GLY A 239 24.13 21.17 14.66
N TYR A 240 23.47 20.18 14.12
CA TYR A 240 24.06 18.91 13.65
C TYR A 240 23.13 18.32 12.62
N SER A 241 23.68 18.14 11.41
CA SER A 241 22.98 17.63 10.24
C SER A 241 22.60 16.16 10.41
N HIS A 242 21.30 15.88 10.38
CA HIS A 242 20.78 14.61 9.90
C HIS A 242 19.63 14.96 8.96
N GLY A 243 19.72 14.49 7.70
CA GLY A 243 18.74 14.76 6.67
C GLY A 243 17.35 14.27 7.03
N GLY A 244 16.50 15.19 7.49
CA GLY A 244 15.09 14.96 7.67
C GLY A 244 14.36 15.38 6.40
N TYR A 245 13.64 14.47 5.79
CA TYR A 245 12.74 14.75 4.69
C TYR A 245 11.49 15.41 5.26
N ASN A 246 11.30 16.70 4.96
CA ASN A 246 10.07 17.43 5.28
C ASN A 246 8.96 17.00 4.31
N TYR A 247 7.97 16.28 4.80
CA TYR A 247 6.69 16.15 4.14
C TYR A 247 5.73 17.18 4.73
N SER A 248 5.38 18.18 3.92
CA SER A 248 4.28 19.09 4.21
C SER A 248 2.98 18.44 3.74
N TYR A 249 2.15 17.98 4.64
CA TYR A 249 0.77 17.59 4.36
C TYR A 249 -0.13 18.82 4.49
N GLY A 250 -0.81 19.12 3.43
CA GLY A 250 -1.79 20.22 3.38
C GLY A 250 -1.82 20.81 1.98
N GLY A 251 -2.59 20.22 1.04
CA GLY A 251 -3.07 20.88 -0.18
C GLY A 251 -2.05 21.36 -1.21
N TYR A 252 -0.74 21.24 -0.94
CA TYR A 252 0.33 21.61 -1.85
C TYR A 252 1.48 20.60 -1.66
N ASN A 253 1.43 19.50 -2.37
CA ASN A 253 2.61 18.65 -2.49
C ASN A 253 3.54 19.35 -3.51
N PRO A 254 4.64 19.98 -3.07
CA PRO A 254 5.50 20.69 -4.01
C PRO A 254 6.03 19.69 -5.02
N GLN A 255 5.81 19.97 -6.28
CA GLN A 255 6.47 19.23 -7.33
C GLN A 255 7.98 19.37 -7.15
N MET A 256 8.68 18.25 -7.11
CA MET A 256 10.14 18.20 -7.00
C MET A 256 10.74 17.70 -8.31
N TYR A 257 11.96 18.12 -8.57
CA TYR A 257 12.73 17.57 -9.69
C TYR A 257 13.30 16.21 -9.28
N TYR A 258 12.96 15.18 -10.04
CA TYR A 258 13.52 13.85 -9.90
C TYR A 258 14.48 13.55 -11.04
N LEU A 259 15.61 12.96 -10.70
CA LEU A 259 16.56 12.39 -11.63
C LEU A 259 16.49 10.86 -11.53
N ILE A 260 16.24 10.20 -12.66
CA ILE A 260 16.17 8.75 -12.77
C ILE A 260 17.40 8.30 -13.56
N GLU A 261 18.26 7.53 -12.92
CA GLU A 261 19.38 6.84 -13.56
C GLU A 261 18.90 5.47 -14.05
N TYR A 262 19.10 5.15 -15.31
CA TYR A 262 18.61 3.91 -15.90
C TYR A 262 19.55 3.36 -16.98
N VAL A 263 19.39 2.05 -17.30
CA VAL A 263 20.09 1.42 -18.42
C VAL A 263 19.22 1.53 -19.67
N ASN A 264 19.72 2.19 -20.70
CA ASN A 264 19.01 2.35 -21.96
C ASN A 264 19.03 1.07 -22.81
N VAL A 265 18.33 1.09 -23.95
CA VAL A 265 18.19 -0.07 -24.85
C VAL A 265 19.52 -0.54 -25.48
N TYR A 266 20.57 0.25 -25.39
CA TYR A 266 21.91 -0.08 -25.88
C TYR A 266 22.81 -0.63 -24.78
N GLY A 267 22.35 -0.67 -23.53
CA GLY A 267 23.09 -1.14 -22.37
C GLY A 267 23.93 -0.06 -21.68
N ASP A 268 23.81 1.19 -22.09
CA ASP A 268 24.51 2.30 -21.49
C ASP A 268 23.68 2.94 -20.37
N THR A 269 24.35 3.51 -19.36
CA THR A 269 23.69 4.30 -18.33
C THR A 269 23.28 5.65 -18.91
N ASP A 270 22.04 6.04 -18.68
CA ASP A 270 21.44 7.29 -19.13
C ASP A 270 20.60 7.90 -18.00
N TYR A 271 20.16 9.14 -18.17
CA TYR A 271 19.42 9.89 -17.15
C TYR A 271 18.14 10.49 -17.73
N TYR A 272 17.07 10.40 -16.95
CA TYR A 272 15.79 11.04 -17.25
C TYR A 272 15.40 11.94 -16.09
N ASP A 273 15.08 13.18 -16.38
CA ASP A 273 14.62 14.15 -15.40
C ASP A 273 13.13 14.45 -15.57
N THR A 274 12.44 14.62 -14.46
CA THR A 274 11.02 14.98 -14.47
C THR A 274 10.63 15.74 -13.21
N ILE A 275 9.52 16.47 -13.31
CA ILE A 275 8.88 17.11 -12.16
C ILE A 275 7.72 16.23 -11.72
N ALA A 276 7.75 15.79 -10.47
CA ALA A 276 6.75 14.91 -9.89
C ALA A 276 6.52 15.22 -8.41
N ARG A 277 5.41 14.76 -7.87
CA ARG A 277 5.05 14.93 -6.46
C ARG A 277 5.62 13.81 -5.59
N SER A 278 6.01 12.70 -6.20
CA SER A 278 6.58 11.54 -5.54
C SER A 278 7.56 10.81 -6.47
N LYS A 279 8.39 9.96 -5.88
CA LYS A 279 9.29 9.04 -6.58
C LYS A 279 8.52 8.11 -7.53
N ALA A 280 7.37 7.62 -7.08
CA ALA A 280 6.50 6.74 -7.87
C ALA A 280 5.90 7.47 -9.09
N GLU A 281 5.45 8.71 -8.93
CA GLU A 281 4.97 9.54 -10.05
C GLU A 281 6.09 9.82 -11.05
N ALA A 282 7.32 10.11 -10.58
CA ALA A 282 8.49 10.30 -11.43
C ALA A 282 8.80 9.05 -12.28
N ILE A 283 8.75 7.87 -11.68
CA ILE A 283 8.92 6.60 -12.37
C ILE A 283 7.79 6.38 -13.39
N GLY A 284 6.56 6.71 -13.03
CA GLY A 284 5.42 6.65 -13.95
C GLY A 284 5.63 7.51 -15.20
N HIS A 285 6.12 8.75 -15.03
CA HIS A 285 6.48 9.63 -16.16
C HIS A 285 7.57 9.01 -17.03
N PHE A 286 8.63 8.49 -16.40
CA PHE A 286 9.73 7.83 -17.10
C PHE A 286 9.26 6.68 -17.98
N VAL A 287 8.44 5.78 -17.46
CA VAL A 287 7.92 4.61 -18.19
C VAL A 287 6.97 5.03 -19.32
N MET A 288 6.18 6.10 -19.12
CA MET A 288 5.28 6.62 -20.16
C MET A 288 6.07 7.26 -21.33
N ASP A 289 7.13 8.00 -21.02
CA ASP A 289 7.92 8.67 -22.03
C ASP A 289 8.95 7.75 -22.69
N ASN A 290 9.26 6.61 -22.07
CA ASN A 290 10.21 5.62 -22.56
C ASN A 290 9.54 4.24 -22.74
N PRO A 291 8.70 4.04 -23.77
CA PRO A 291 7.87 2.84 -23.92
C PRO A 291 8.66 1.52 -24.05
N ASN A 292 9.96 1.58 -24.28
CA ASN A 292 10.86 0.42 -24.30
C ASN A 292 11.62 0.23 -22.97
N ALA A 293 11.52 1.17 -22.06
CA ALA A 293 12.09 1.07 -20.73
C ALA A 293 11.18 0.31 -19.79
N THR A 294 11.78 -0.24 -18.77
CA THR A 294 11.10 -1.05 -17.76
C THR A 294 11.66 -0.68 -16.40
N TYR A 295 10.94 -1.02 -15.33
CA TYR A 295 11.46 -0.88 -13.97
C TYR A 295 12.82 -1.55 -13.78
N ASP A 296 13.04 -2.69 -14.45
CA ASP A 296 14.33 -3.41 -14.43
C ASP A 296 15.49 -2.61 -15.04
N ASN A 297 15.18 -1.55 -15.77
CA ASN A 297 16.19 -0.66 -16.34
C ASN A 297 16.58 0.47 -15.38
N ILE A 298 15.81 0.72 -14.33
CA ILE A 298 16.07 1.81 -13.37
C ILE A 298 17.14 1.36 -12.39
N ILE A 299 18.20 2.16 -12.27
CA ILE A 299 19.32 1.96 -11.35
C ILE A 299 19.03 2.71 -10.04
N ASP A 300 18.67 4.00 -10.15
CA ASP A 300 18.35 4.83 -8.99
C ASP A 300 17.34 5.93 -9.36
N VAL A 301 16.63 6.41 -8.36
CA VAL A 301 15.72 7.56 -8.46
C VAL A 301 15.97 8.47 -7.26
N CYS A 302 16.47 9.65 -7.51
CA CYS A 302 16.77 10.64 -6.48
C CYS A 302 16.10 11.98 -6.77
N VAL A 303 15.93 12.79 -5.70
CA VAL A 303 15.54 14.20 -5.87
C VAL A 303 16.76 15.00 -6.31
N ASP A 304 16.67 15.68 -7.44
CA ASP A 304 17.71 16.58 -7.89
C ASP A 304 17.68 17.86 -7.04
N LYS A 305 18.62 17.94 -6.09
CA LYS A 305 18.78 19.08 -5.18
C LYS A 305 19.50 20.28 -5.81
N ASP A 306 20.16 20.07 -6.94
CA ASP A 306 20.98 21.13 -7.58
C ASP A 306 20.16 22.08 -8.43
N VAL A 307 18.98 21.68 -8.87
CA VAL A 307 18.04 22.56 -9.62
C VAL A 307 17.53 23.72 -8.77
N TYR A 308 17.42 23.56 -7.46
CA TYR A 308 16.98 24.63 -6.54
C TYR A 308 18.02 25.74 -6.30
N ARG A 309 19.24 25.62 -6.83
CA ARG A 309 20.28 26.67 -6.71
C ARG A 309 20.17 27.75 -7.75
N TYR A 310 19.28 27.65 -8.73
CA TYR A 310 19.17 28.55 -9.87
C TYR A 310 17.79 29.16 -10.08
N ILE A 311 16.85 28.98 -9.13
CA ILE A 311 15.57 29.64 -9.03
C ILE A 311 15.56 30.42 -7.70
#